data_67d3805f49996d7dccf5ffffed2c75d6
#
_entry.id   67d3805f49996d7dccf5ffffed2c75d6
#
_cell.length_a   1.000
_cell.length_b   1.000
_cell.length_c   1.000
_cell.angle_alpha   90.00
_cell.angle_beta   90.00
_cell.angle_gamma   90.00
#
_symmetry.space_group_name_H-M   'P 1'
#
loop_
_entity.id
_entity.type
_entity.pdbx_description
1 polymer ?
#
loop_
_entity_poly.entity_id
_entity_poly.type
_entity_poly.pdbx_seq_one_letter_code
_entity_poly.pdbx_strand_id
1 'polypeptide(L)'
;MSLVIELFRDGNILLLDDEGVIIQPLTHAKYASRTLKKGVRYTPPPASLDPRDLDRAKLDEIIEESDSDIIRTVASRLNVGRVYGAAICSKAGLSEDLSASSLDDEQRISLLDSIESMMHELEEGAGCILWVDDASSIENWKSSQDGIENESPSGAVLISPIWLKNMDEYPYIEMGSLSEALDTVFGEHDSAGFIRREEEKLIEEGTTQKQSQAKLER
;
A
#
# COMPACT_ATOMS: atom_id res chain seq x y z
N MET A 1 6.08 19.63 19.28
CA MET A 1 6.84 18.81 18.32
C MET A 1 6.02 17.57 17.96
N SER A 2 5.84 17.24 16.70
CA SER A 2 5.01 16.13 16.22
C SER A 2 5.72 15.29 15.15
N LEU A 3 5.35 14.01 15.07
CA LEU A 3 5.81 13.08 14.05
C LEU A 3 4.66 12.82 13.08
N VAL A 4 4.90 13.04 11.77
CA VAL A 4 3.95 12.72 10.70
C VAL A 4 4.47 11.53 9.92
N ILE A 5 3.63 10.51 9.74
CA ILE A 5 3.94 9.32 8.95
C ILE A 5 3.01 9.32 7.74
N GLU A 6 3.57 9.35 6.54
CA GLU A 6 2.84 9.23 5.28
C GLU A 6 2.95 7.79 4.78
N LEU A 7 1.83 7.06 4.73
CA LEU A 7 1.77 5.63 4.39
C LEU A 7 1.41 5.35 2.92
N PHE A 8 1.60 6.32 2.02
CA PHE A 8 1.26 6.18 0.61
C PHE A 8 2.49 6.34 -0.28
N ARG A 9 2.50 5.67 -1.43
CA ARG A 9 3.63 5.58 -2.37
C ARG A 9 4.89 5.05 -1.67
N ASP A 10 6.01 5.77 -1.81
CA ASP A 10 7.29 5.43 -1.19
C ASP A 10 7.32 5.73 0.33
N GLY A 11 6.22 6.27 0.86
CA GLY A 11 6.12 6.67 2.25
C GLY A 11 7.03 7.84 2.63
N ASN A 12 6.83 8.41 3.81
CA ASN A 12 7.77 9.36 4.41
C ASN A 12 7.53 9.47 5.92
N ILE A 13 8.54 9.87 6.66
CA ILE A 13 8.42 10.22 8.07
C ILE A 13 8.98 11.63 8.24
N LEU A 14 8.21 12.51 8.87
CA LEU A 14 8.58 13.91 9.04
C LEU A 14 8.49 14.29 10.50
N LEU A 15 9.55 14.92 11.00
CA LEU A 15 9.55 15.57 12.31
C LEU A 15 9.17 17.03 12.12
N LEU A 16 8.12 17.48 12.82
CA LEU A 16 7.65 18.87 12.78
C LEU A 16 7.84 19.55 14.13
N ASP A 17 8.06 20.88 14.09
CA ASP A 17 7.98 21.73 15.28
C ASP A 17 6.53 22.05 15.68
N ASP A 18 6.34 22.88 16.69
CA ASP A 18 5.03 23.27 17.20
C ASP A 18 4.28 24.20 16.26
N GLU A 19 4.95 24.79 15.27
CA GLU A 19 4.37 25.64 14.22
C GLU A 19 4.04 24.84 12.94
N GLY A 20 4.35 23.53 12.93
CA GLY A 20 4.15 22.65 11.77
C GLY A 20 5.21 22.82 10.68
N VAL A 21 6.39 23.34 11.03
CA VAL A 21 7.52 23.46 10.11
C VAL A 21 8.34 22.17 10.18
N ILE A 22 8.77 21.64 9.04
CA ILE A 22 9.55 20.42 8.95
C ILE A 22 10.96 20.68 9.52
N ILE A 23 11.24 20.03 10.65
CA ILE A 23 12.58 20.00 11.25
C ILE A 23 13.46 19.05 10.44
N GLN A 24 12.94 17.84 10.15
CA GLN A 24 13.64 16.81 9.40
C GLN A 24 12.64 15.87 8.71
N PRO A 25 12.70 15.68 7.38
CA PRO A 25 12.04 14.57 6.70
C PRO A 25 13.00 13.37 6.63
N LEU A 26 12.47 12.16 6.58
CA LEU A 26 13.25 10.95 6.28
C LEU A 26 13.81 11.06 4.85
N THR A 27 12.97 11.45 3.89
CA THR A 27 13.35 11.66 2.50
C THR A 27 12.89 13.03 2.02
N HIS A 28 13.79 13.80 1.38
CA HIS A 28 13.43 15.04 0.73
C HIS A 28 12.65 14.76 -0.55
N ALA A 29 11.47 15.38 -0.69
CA ALA A 29 10.62 15.17 -1.85
C ALA A 29 10.02 16.49 -2.35
N LYS A 30 9.83 16.60 -3.67
CA LYS A 30 9.14 17.71 -4.32
C LYS A 30 8.03 17.16 -5.20
N TYR A 31 6.79 17.47 -4.84
CA TYR A 31 5.59 17.15 -5.60
C TYR A 31 5.06 18.40 -6.31
N ALA A 32 4.11 18.22 -7.22
CA ALA A 32 3.49 19.36 -7.90
C ALA A 32 2.80 20.34 -6.95
N SER A 33 2.19 19.84 -5.86
CA SER A 33 1.40 20.63 -4.91
C SER A 33 2.15 20.98 -3.62
N ARG A 34 3.29 20.34 -3.32
CA ARG A 34 3.98 20.50 -2.02
C ARG A 34 5.45 20.10 -2.08
N THR A 35 6.23 20.60 -1.11
CA THR A 35 7.64 20.24 -0.97
C THR A 35 7.93 19.78 0.47
N LEU A 36 8.55 18.62 0.61
CA LEU A 36 8.96 18.04 1.88
C LEU A 36 10.48 18.25 2.05
N LYS A 37 10.85 19.31 2.75
CA LYS A 37 12.24 19.63 3.09
C LYS A 37 12.31 20.42 4.40
N LYS A 38 13.47 20.36 5.06
CA LYS A 38 13.74 21.13 6.26
C LYS A 38 13.41 22.62 6.08
N GLY A 39 12.74 23.21 7.07
CA GLY A 39 12.39 24.63 7.11
C GLY A 39 11.16 25.00 6.29
N VAL A 40 10.47 24.05 5.65
CA VAL A 40 9.21 24.27 4.95
C VAL A 40 8.05 23.87 5.85
N ARG A 41 6.98 24.67 5.86
CA ARG A 41 5.75 24.29 6.56
C ARG A 41 5.16 23.04 5.90
N TYR A 42 4.82 22.05 6.71
CA TYR A 42 4.17 20.84 6.23
C TYR A 42 2.78 21.14 5.67
N THR A 43 2.55 20.64 4.48
CA THR A 43 1.22 20.65 3.85
C THR A 43 0.86 19.19 3.56
N PRO A 44 -0.29 18.68 4.06
CA PRO A 44 -0.73 17.34 3.75
C PRO A 44 -0.95 17.17 2.24
N PRO A 45 -1.02 15.93 1.73
CA PRO A 45 -1.46 15.69 0.37
C PRO A 45 -2.82 16.34 0.11
N PRO A 46 -3.13 16.69 -1.15
CA PRO A 46 -4.48 17.12 -1.50
C PRO A 46 -5.49 16.08 -1.01
N ALA A 47 -6.54 16.55 -0.37
CA ALA A 47 -7.63 15.67 0.06
C ALA A 47 -8.26 15.02 -1.17
N SER A 48 -8.39 13.70 -1.17
CA SER A 48 -9.28 12.95 -2.06
C SER A 48 -10.64 12.79 -1.40
N LEU A 49 -11.65 12.48 -2.19
CA LEU A 49 -12.96 12.14 -1.65
C LEU A 49 -12.84 10.86 -0.79
N ASP A 50 -13.37 10.92 0.43
CA ASP A 50 -13.51 9.71 1.25
C ASP A 50 -14.61 8.84 0.65
N PRO A 51 -14.35 7.56 0.32
CA PRO A 51 -15.37 6.66 -0.21
C PRO A 51 -16.60 6.52 0.68
N ARG A 52 -16.46 6.74 1.99
CA ARG A 52 -17.57 6.69 2.95
C ARG A 52 -18.51 7.89 2.85
N ASP A 53 -18.03 8.99 2.29
CA ASP A 53 -18.81 10.22 2.05
C ASP A 53 -19.36 10.28 0.61
N LEU A 54 -19.20 9.19 -0.17
CA LEU A 54 -19.66 9.12 -1.55
C LEU A 54 -21.19 8.97 -1.58
N ASP A 55 -21.86 9.81 -2.35
CA ASP A 55 -23.25 9.68 -2.70
C ASP A 55 -23.43 9.58 -4.23
N ARG A 56 -24.66 9.35 -4.69
CA ARG A 56 -24.93 9.21 -6.11
C ARG A 56 -24.53 10.44 -6.91
N ALA A 57 -24.76 11.63 -6.41
CA ALA A 57 -24.46 12.87 -7.14
C ALA A 57 -22.95 13.04 -7.33
N LYS A 58 -22.14 12.76 -6.29
CA LYS A 58 -20.68 12.79 -6.37
C LYS A 58 -20.12 11.69 -7.27
N LEU A 59 -20.73 10.50 -7.25
CA LEU A 59 -20.34 9.42 -8.14
C LEU A 59 -20.60 9.80 -9.61
N ASP A 60 -21.77 10.38 -9.91
CA ASP A 60 -22.11 10.85 -11.25
C ASP A 60 -21.12 11.91 -11.75
N GLU A 61 -20.77 12.89 -10.90
CA GLU A 61 -19.75 13.91 -11.22
C GLU A 61 -18.38 13.27 -11.55
N ILE A 62 -17.91 12.33 -10.70
CA ILE A 62 -16.65 11.60 -10.91
C ILE A 62 -16.64 10.85 -12.25
N ILE A 63 -17.76 10.20 -12.58
CA ILE A 63 -17.91 9.41 -13.81
C ILE A 63 -17.96 10.31 -15.03
N GLU A 64 -18.72 11.39 -14.98
CA GLU A 64 -18.88 12.33 -16.09
C GLU A 64 -17.63 13.14 -16.42
N GLU A 65 -16.82 13.45 -15.39
CA GLU A 65 -15.53 14.12 -15.56
C GLU A 65 -14.38 13.21 -16.01
N SER A 66 -14.62 11.89 -16.09
CA SER A 66 -13.54 10.94 -16.37
C SER A 66 -13.47 10.55 -17.84
N ASP A 67 -12.27 10.70 -18.42
CA ASP A 67 -11.91 10.19 -19.75
C ASP A 67 -11.21 8.81 -19.69
N SER A 68 -11.21 8.17 -18.51
CA SER A 68 -10.49 6.90 -18.25
C SER A 68 -11.44 5.70 -18.15
N ASP A 69 -10.84 4.49 -18.07
CA ASP A 69 -11.57 3.30 -17.67
C ASP A 69 -12.11 3.42 -16.23
N ILE A 70 -13.13 2.62 -15.92
CA ILE A 70 -13.82 2.70 -14.62
C ILE A 70 -12.91 2.32 -13.45
N ILE A 71 -12.02 1.32 -13.60
CA ILE A 71 -11.10 0.89 -12.55
C ILE A 71 -10.15 2.03 -12.19
N ARG A 72 -9.56 2.68 -13.20
CA ARG A 72 -8.63 3.80 -12.99
C ARG A 72 -9.34 4.99 -12.38
N THR A 73 -10.58 5.26 -12.79
CA THR A 73 -11.41 6.32 -12.25
C THR A 73 -11.68 6.10 -10.76
N VAL A 74 -12.23 4.94 -10.39
CA VAL A 74 -12.48 4.57 -9.00
C VAL A 74 -11.19 4.59 -8.17
N ALA A 75 -10.13 3.93 -8.66
CA ALA A 75 -8.85 3.83 -7.96
C ALA A 75 -8.24 5.18 -7.62
N SER A 76 -8.32 6.15 -8.55
CA SER A 76 -7.67 7.46 -8.40
C SER A 76 -8.57 8.49 -7.72
N ARG A 77 -9.86 8.55 -8.05
CA ARG A 77 -10.78 9.56 -7.52
C ARG A 77 -11.18 9.28 -6.08
N LEU A 78 -11.31 7.99 -5.71
CA LEU A 78 -11.59 7.56 -4.34
C LEU A 78 -10.31 7.22 -3.54
N ASN A 79 -9.13 7.29 -4.18
CA ASN A 79 -7.84 6.98 -3.55
C ASN A 79 -7.76 5.58 -2.92
N VAL A 80 -8.51 4.63 -3.45
CA VAL A 80 -8.51 3.22 -2.98
C VAL A 80 -7.41 2.38 -3.62
N GLY A 81 -6.77 2.89 -4.67
CA GLY A 81 -5.74 2.16 -5.43
C GLY A 81 -6.33 1.13 -6.40
N ARG A 82 -5.47 0.64 -7.33
CA ARG A 82 -5.91 -0.20 -8.46
C ARG A 82 -6.52 -1.53 -8.01
N VAL A 83 -5.93 -2.17 -7.00
CA VAL A 83 -6.37 -3.49 -6.53
C VAL A 83 -7.79 -3.44 -5.99
N TYR A 84 -8.06 -2.49 -5.09
CA TYR A 84 -9.41 -2.30 -4.54
C TYR A 84 -10.37 -1.73 -5.58
N GLY A 85 -9.92 -0.84 -6.46
CA GLY A 85 -10.72 -0.35 -7.58
C GLY A 85 -11.19 -1.49 -8.50
N ALA A 86 -10.30 -2.44 -8.82
CA ALA A 86 -10.64 -3.63 -9.61
C ALA A 86 -11.61 -4.55 -8.85
N ALA A 87 -11.42 -4.74 -7.54
CA ALA A 87 -12.32 -5.55 -6.72
C ALA A 87 -13.74 -4.95 -6.64
N ILE A 88 -13.85 -3.64 -6.48
CA ILE A 88 -15.13 -2.90 -6.51
C ILE A 88 -15.82 -3.10 -7.86
N CYS A 89 -15.13 -2.88 -8.98
CA CYS A 89 -15.69 -3.04 -10.32
C CYS A 89 -16.10 -4.50 -10.59
N SER A 90 -15.29 -5.48 -10.17
CA SER A 90 -15.62 -6.90 -10.26
C SER A 90 -16.87 -7.26 -9.45
N LYS A 91 -17.01 -6.70 -8.24
CA LYS A 91 -18.19 -6.89 -7.38
C LYS A 91 -19.43 -6.28 -8.01
N ALA A 92 -19.30 -5.13 -8.66
CA ALA A 92 -20.36 -4.47 -9.42
C ALA A 92 -20.69 -5.15 -10.75
N GLY A 93 -19.95 -6.19 -11.15
CA GLY A 93 -20.15 -6.88 -12.42
C GLY A 93 -19.74 -6.06 -13.65
N LEU A 94 -18.82 -5.10 -13.47
CA LEU A 94 -18.32 -4.23 -14.54
C LEU A 94 -17.07 -4.81 -15.17
N SER A 95 -16.97 -4.70 -16.51
CA SER A 95 -15.77 -5.08 -17.26
C SER A 95 -14.62 -4.11 -16.96
N GLU A 96 -13.39 -4.64 -16.91
CA GLU A 96 -12.18 -3.87 -16.62
C GLU A 96 -11.91 -2.75 -17.63
N ASP A 97 -12.25 -2.99 -18.91
CA ASP A 97 -12.02 -2.06 -20.02
C ASP A 97 -13.16 -1.06 -20.22
N LEU A 98 -14.20 -1.09 -19.39
CA LEU A 98 -15.36 -0.24 -19.54
C LEU A 98 -14.99 1.22 -19.28
N SER A 99 -15.32 2.12 -20.24
CA SER A 99 -15.14 3.56 -20.03
C SER A 99 -16.06 4.05 -18.91
N ALA A 100 -15.53 4.84 -17.98
CA ALA A 100 -16.33 5.39 -16.88
C ALA A 100 -17.56 6.14 -17.39
N SER A 101 -17.41 6.99 -18.41
CA SER A 101 -18.49 7.80 -19.00
C SER A 101 -19.56 6.99 -19.74
N SER A 102 -19.34 5.70 -19.98
CA SER A 102 -20.30 4.83 -20.68
C SER A 102 -21.24 4.06 -19.74
N LEU A 103 -21.10 4.21 -18.42
CA LEU A 103 -21.94 3.52 -17.43
C LEU A 103 -23.38 4.00 -17.54
N ASP A 104 -24.31 3.04 -17.65
CA ASP A 104 -25.73 3.29 -17.51
C ASP A 104 -26.16 3.45 -16.03
N ASP A 105 -27.42 3.78 -15.82
CA ASP A 105 -27.94 4.02 -14.45
C ASP A 105 -27.89 2.79 -13.54
N GLU A 106 -28.13 1.59 -14.07
CA GLU A 106 -28.10 0.34 -13.28
C GLU A 106 -26.65 0.02 -12.87
N GLN A 107 -25.70 0.21 -13.78
CA GLN A 107 -24.27 0.03 -13.51
C GLN A 107 -23.75 1.02 -12.48
N ARG A 108 -24.20 2.28 -12.52
CA ARG A 108 -23.82 3.29 -11.52
C ARG A 108 -24.39 2.97 -10.14
N ILE A 109 -25.61 2.45 -10.05
CA ILE A 109 -26.20 1.99 -8.79
C ILE A 109 -25.39 0.80 -8.24
N SER A 110 -25.13 -0.21 -9.08
CA SER A 110 -24.34 -1.39 -8.68
C SER A 110 -22.93 -1.03 -8.23
N LEU A 111 -22.31 -0.03 -8.87
CA LEU A 111 -21.00 0.47 -8.48
C LEU A 111 -21.06 1.15 -7.10
N LEU A 112 -22.03 2.01 -6.84
CA LEU A 112 -22.21 2.68 -5.56
C LEU A 112 -22.44 1.66 -4.43
N ASP A 113 -23.36 0.72 -4.62
CA ASP A 113 -23.64 -0.35 -3.66
C ASP A 113 -22.39 -1.19 -3.37
N SER A 114 -21.56 -1.44 -4.38
CA SER A 114 -20.32 -2.21 -4.24
C SER A 114 -19.25 -1.44 -3.45
N ILE A 115 -19.18 -0.13 -3.60
CA ILE A 115 -18.28 0.74 -2.82
C ILE A 115 -18.74 0.77 -1.36
N GLU A 116 -20.04 1.02 -1.12
CA GLU A 116 -20.61 1.06 0.24
C GLU A 116 -20.43 -0.28 0.97
N SER A 117 -20.71 -1.40 0.27
CA SER A 117 -20.49 -2.74 0.82
C SER A 117 -19.04 -2.99 1.19
N MET A 118 -18.09 -2.57 0.35
CA MET A 118 -16.66 -2.74 0.65
C MET A 118 -16.23 -1.88 1.85
N MET A 119 -16.72 -0.66 1.96
CA MET A 119 -16.42 0.19 3.14
C MET A 119 -16.98 -0.42 4.42
N HIS A 120 -18.17 -1.00 4.38
CA HIS A 120 -18.78 -1.69 5.51
C HIS A 120 -17.97 -2.95 5.91
N GLU A 121 -17.54 -3.76 4.93
CA GLU A 121 -16.69 -4.93 5.19
C GLU A 121 -15.35 -4.53 5.84
N LEU A 122 -14.77 -3.40 5.43
CA LEU A 122 -13.53 -2.87 6.03
C LEU A 122 -13.72 -2.42 7.48
N GLU A 123 -14.88 -1.89 7.83
CA GLU A 123 -15.21 -1.46 9.19
C GLU A 123 -15.52 -2.64 10.13
N GLU A 124 -16.16 -3.70 9.61
CA GLU A 124 -16.51 -4.88 10.39
C GLU A 124 -15.38 -5.94 10.43
N GLY A 125 -14.41 -5.84 9.54
CA GLY A 125 -13.38 -6.87 9.34
C GLY A 125 -12.50 -7.09 10.57
N ALA A 126 -12.51 -8.30 11.09
CA ALA A 126 -11.68 -8.74 12.21
C ALA A 126 -10.51 -9.64 11.78
N GLY A 127 -10.44 -10.00 10.51
CA GLY A 127 -9.44 -10.92 9.95
C GLY A 127 -8.53 -10.26 8.93
N CYS A 128 -7.75 -11.11 8.28
CA CYS A 128 -6.90 -10.71 7.17
C CYS A 128 -6.70 -11.89 6.21
N ILE A 129 -6.51 -11.60 4.95
CA ILE A 129 -6.25 -12.60 3.92
C ILE A 129 -4.92 -12.28 3.27
N LEU A 130 -4.06 -13.28 3.22
CA LEU A 130 -2.78 -13.26 2.54
C LEU A 130 -2.88 -14.11 1.28
N TRP A 131 -2.84 -13.50 0.10
CA TRP A 131 -2.74 -14.23 -1.16
C TRP A 131 -1.29 -14.47 -1.53
N VAL A 132 -1.03 -15.65 -2.09
CA VAL A 132 0.27 -16.07 -2.58
C VAL A 132 0.17 -16.46 -4.06
N ASP A 133 1.30 -16.47 -4.74
CA ASP A 133 1.36 -16.78 -6.18
C ASP A 133 1.20 -18.29 -6.50
N ASP A 134 1.54 -19.17 -5.54
CA ASP A 134 1.51 -20.62 -5.73
C ASP A 134 1.05 -21.34 -4.44
N ALA A 135 0.22 -22.36 -4.62
CA ALA A 135 -0.25 -23.22 -3.52
C ALA A 135 0.88 -23.97 -2.79
N SER A 136 1.98 -24.29 -3.47
CA SER A 136 3.16 -24.90 -2.84
C SER A 136 3.82 -23.98 -1.81
N SER A 137 3.70 -22.67 -1.96
CA SER A 137 4.15 -21.68 -0.98
C SER A 137 3.43 -21.81 0.36
N ILE A 138 2.13 -22.18 0.33
CA ILE A 138 1.34 -22.44 1.55
C ILE A 138 1.79 -23.73 2.23
N GLU A 139 2.01 -24.78 1.46
CA GLU A 139 2.43 -26.09 2.00
C GLU A 139 3.81 -25.98 2.65
N ASN A 140 4.74 -25.33 1.98
CA ASN A 140 6.09 -25.08 2.50
C ASN A 140 6.05 -24.23 3.78
N TRP A 141 5.28 -23.17 3.80
CA TRP A 141 5.13 -22.31 4.99
C TRP A 141 4.50 -23.07 6.16
N LYS A 142 3.43 -23.85 5.94
CA LYS A 142 2.81 -24.67 6.99
C LYS A 142 3.78 -25.72 7.54
N SER A 143 4.60 -26.30 6.68
CA SER A 143 5.60 -27.30 7.10
C SER A 143 6.75 -26.68 7.90
N SER A 144 7.11 -25.40 7.65
CA SER A 144 8.13 -24.67 8.40
C SER A 144 7.64 -24.22 9.79
N GLN A 145 6.32 -24.06 9.99
CA GLN A 145 5.73 -23.71 11.29
C GLN A 145 5.92 -24.81 12.35
N ASP A 146 6.10 -26.06 11.94
CA ASP A 146 6.41 -27.18 12.85
C ASP A 146 7.92 -27.25 13.19
N GLY A 147 8.76 -26.40 12.59
CA GLY A 147 10.21 -26.28 12.82
C GLY A 147 10.60 -24.96 13.48
N ILE A 148 11.89 -24.85 13.86
CA ILE A 148 12.44 -23.69 14.59
C ILE A 148 12.68 -22.46 13.68
N GLU A 149 12.46 -22.59 12.38
CA GLU A 149 12.65 -21.50 11.41
C GLU A 149 11.28 -20.97 10.96
N ASN A 150 10.89 -19.82 11.50
CA ASN A 150 9.73 -19.05 11.02
C ASN A 150 10.07 -18.42 9.66
N GLU A 151 9.98 -19.19 8.59
CA GLU A 151 10.12 -18.61 7.25
C GLU A 151 8.81 -17.94 6.83
N SER A 152 8.93 -16.74 6.25
CA SER A 152 7.80 -16.06 5.61
C SER A 152 7.31 -16.86 4.40
N PRO A 153 5.99 -16.88 4.10
CA PRO A 153 5.51 -17.52 2.89
C PRO A 153 6.14 -16.85 1.67
N SER A 154 6.85 -17.64 0.87
CA SER A 154 7.42 -17.16 -0.39
C SER A 154 6.29 -16.79 -1.35
N GLY A 155 6.49 -15.76 -2.19
CA GLY A 155 5.50 -15.39 -3.20
C GLY A 155 4.24 -14.69 -2.64
N ALA A 156 4.35 -13.98 -1.51
CA ALA A 156 3.26 -13.12 -1.03
C ALA A 156 2.94 -12.05 -2.08
N VAL A 157 1.70 -12.05 -2.56
CA VAL A 157 1.21 -11.16 -3.63
C VAL A 157 0.47 -9.97 -3.04
N LEU A 158 -0.40 -10.22 -2.06
CA LEU A 158 -1.29 -9.21 -1.49
C LEU A 158 -1.73 -9.60 -0.07
N ILE A 159 -1.80 -8.61 0.79
CA ILE A 159 -2.43 -8.69 2.12
C ILE A 159 -3.62 -7.75 2.13
N SER A 160 -4.79 -8.22 2.56
CA SER A 160 -6.00 -7.39 2.68
C SER A 160 -6.83 -7.78 3.90
N PRO A 161 -7.42 -6.81 4.61
CA PRO A 161 -8.32 -7.08 5.72
C PRO A 161 -9.68 -7.63 5.28
N ILE A 162 -9.99 -7.62 3.98
CA ILE A 162 -11.24 -8.13 3.41
C ILE A 162 -10.96 -9.04 2.22
N TRP A 163 -11.94 -9.89 1.89
CA TRP A 163 -11.90 -10.70 0.69
C TRP A 163 -12.02 -9.85 -0.58
N LEU A 164 -11.20 -10.15 -1.57
CA LEU A 164 -11.20 -9.45 -2.86
C LEU A 164 -11.54 -10.42 -3.98
N LYS A 165 -12.72 -10.26 -4.59
CA LYS A 165 -13.24 -11.16 -5.62
C LYS A 165 -12.34 -11.30 -6.85
N ASN A 166 -11.61 -10.25 -7.20
CA ASN A 166 -10.63 -10.29 -8.30
C ASN A 166 -9.36 -11.07 -7.97
N MET A 167 -9.25 -11.63 -6.75
CA MET A 167 -8.16 -12.48 -6.29
C MET A 167 -8.59 -13.94 -6.10
N ASP A 168 -9.81 -14.34 -6.51
CA ASP A 168 -10.37 -15.68 -6.29
C ASP A 168 -9.52 -16.80 -6.92
N GLU A 169 -8.73 -16.51 -7.96
CA GLU A 169 -7.87 -17.49 -8.63
C GLU A 169 -6.54 -17.74 -7.88
N TYR A 170 -6.18 -16.89 -6.94
CA TYR A 170 -4.95 -17.03 -6.17
C TYR A 170 -5.13 -17.87 -4.92
N PRO A 171 -4.17 -18.75 -4.59
CA PRO A 171 -4.14 -19.41 -3.29
C PRO A 171 -4.04 -18.40 -2.15
N TYR A 172 -4.62 -18.71 -1.00
CA TYR A 172 -4.65 -17.79 0.13
C TYR A 172 -4.50 -18.46 1.49
N ILE A 173 -4.14 -17.66 2.48
CA ILE A 173 -4.07 -18.02 3.90
C ILE A 173 -4.93 -17.02 4.66
N GLU A 174 -5.85 -17.53 5.49
CA GLU A 174 -6.59 -16.71 6.44
C GLU A 174 -5.72 -16.45 7.68
N MET A 175 -5.60 -15.19 8.04
CA MET A 175 -4.81 -14.72 9.18
C MET A 175 -5.75 -14.10 10.23
N GLY A 176 -5.37 -14.19 11.49
CA GLY A 176 -6.18 -13.67 12.59
C GLY A 176 -6.27 -12.14 12.62
N SER A 177 -5.26 -11.46 12.09
CA SER A 177 -5.23 -10.00 12.01
C SER A 177 -4.29 -9.49 10.91
N LEU A 178 -4.46 -8.23 10.52
CA LEU A 178 -3.55 -7.54 9.60
C LEU A 178 -2.12 -7.46 10.17
N SER A 179 -1.98 -7.23 11.48
CA SER A 179 -0.67 -7.20 12.14
C SER A 179 0.04 -8.55 12.05
N GLU A 180 -0.67 -9.65 12.29
CA GLU A 180 -0.11 -11.00 12.16
C GLU A 180 0.33 -11.28 10.71
N ALA A 181 -0.47 -10.90 9.71
CA ALA A 181 -0.12 -11.06 8.32
C ALA A 181 1.12 -10.22 7.92
N LEU A 182 1.20 -8.98 8.40
CA LEU A 182 2.36 -8.11 8.17
C LEU A 182 3.62 -8.66 8.84
N ASP A 183 3.52 -9.10 10.11
CA ASP A 183 4.64 -9.70 10.82
C ASP A 183 5.11 -11.00 10.15
N THR A 184 4.17 -11.81 9.66
CA THR A 184 4.48 -13.05 8.94
C THR A 184 5.23 -12.78 7.64
N VAL A 185 4.87 -11.74 6.88
CA VAL A 185 5.48 -11.45 5.57
C VAL A 185 6.75 -10.60 5.69
N PHE A 186 6.78 -9.66 6.62
CA PHE A 186 7.85 -8.66 6.71
C PHE A 186 8.73 -8.79 7.96
N GLY A 187 8.27 -9.47 9.02
CA GLY A 187 8.94 -9.47 10.32
C GLY A 187 10.38 -10.04 10.31
N GLU A 188 10.68 -11.00 9.45
CA GLU A 188 12.02 -11.59 9.35
C GLU A 188 12.89 -10.94 8.27
N HIS A 189 12.29 -10.48 7.17
CA HIS A 189 13.02 -9.86 6.08
C HIS A 189 13.70 -8.54 6.49
N ASP A 190 13.10 -7.77 7.39
CA ASP A 190 13.68 -6.49 7.82
C ASP A 190 14.91 -6.71 8.72
N SER A 191 14.93 -7.75 9.56
CA SER A 191 16.09 -8.04 10.41
C SER A 191 17.28 -8.51 9.58
N ALA A 192 17.09 -9.46 8.68
CA ALA A 192 18.14 -9.98 7.80
C ALA A 192 18.58 -8.94 6.75
N GLY A 193 17.65 -8.21 6.17
CA GLY A 193 17.93 -7.13 5.23
C GLY A 193 18.63 -5.93 5.86
N PHE A 194 18.29 -5.59 7.10
CA PHE A 194 18.96 -4.54 7.87
C PHE A 194 20.41 -4.95 8.22
N ILE A 195 20.60 -6.15 8.75
CA ILE A 195 21.92 -6.69 9.10
C ILE A 195 22.80 -6.74 7.86
N ARG A 196 22.29 -7.23 6.73
CA ARG A 196 23.03 -7.31 5.47
C ARG A 196 23.43 -5.94 4.92
N ARG A 197 22.55 -4.93 4.99
CA ARG A 197 22.87 -3.54 4.59
C ARG A 197 23.90 -2.89 5.50
N GLU A 198 23.84 -3.15 6.80
CA GLU A 198 24.86 -2.66 7.74
C GLU A 198 26.20 -3.33 7.53
N GLU A 199 26.25 -4.63 7.24
CA GLU A 199 27.48 -5.35 6.89
C GLU A 199 28.08 -4.83 5.57
N GLU A 200 27.26 -4.59 4.54
CA GLU A 200 27.69 -4.00 3.27
C GLU A 200 28.29 -2.59 3.47
N LYS A 201 27.67 -1.74 4.28
CA LYS A 201 28.22 -0.42 4.63
C LYS A 201 29.54 -0.50 5.37
N LEU A 202 29.66 -1.39 6.35
CA LEU A 202 30.90 -1.58 7.10
C LEU A 202 32.06 -2.07 6.22
N ILE A 203 31.76 -2.93 5.23
CA ILE A 203 32.71 -3.40 4.24
C ILE A 203 33.15 -2.26 3.31
N GLU A 204 32.22 -1.41 2.87
CA GLU A 204 32.50 -0.27 2.00
C GLU A 204 33.33 0.82 2.72
N GLU A 205 32.99 1.13 3.97
CA GLU A 205 33.77 2.04 4.82
C GLU A 205 35.18 1.51 5.10
N GLY A 206 35.30 0.21 5.41
CA GLY A 206 36.60 -0.43 5.63
C GLY A 206 37.50 -0.44 4.40
N THR A 207 36.90 -0.59 3.19
CA THR A 207 37.64 -0.53 1.92
C THR A 207 38.08 0.90 1.60
N THR A 208 37.25 1.88 1.87
CA THR A 208 37.55 3.30 1.66
C THR A 208 38.65 3.79 2.60
N GLN A 209 38.65 3.37 3.86
CA GLN A 209 39.72 3.68 4.81
C GLN A 209 41.07 3.08 4.40
N LYS A 210 41.09 1.80 3.96
CA LYS A 210 42.31 1.14 3.45
C LYS A 210 42.89 1.83 2.20
N GLN A 211 42.02 2.28 1.30
CA GLN A 211 42.45 3.04 0.10
C GLN A 211 42.99 4.43 0.46
N SER A 212 42.42 5.08 1.48
CA SER A 212 42.90 6.38 1.96
C SER A 212 44.22 6.28 2.68
N GLN A 213 44.45 5.24 3.49
CA GLN A 213 45.76 4.96 4.10
C GLN A 213 46.86 4.64 3.08
N ALA A 214 46.53 3.82 2.09
CA ALA A 214 47.51 3.48 1.03
C ALA A 214 47.88 4.68 0.13
N LYS A 215 47.07 5.75 0.10
CA LYS A 215 47.38 7.01 -0.58
C LYS A 215 48.24 7.96 0.26
N LEU A 216 48.23 7.85 1.58
CA LEU A 216 49.05 8.65 2.49
C LEU A 216 50.46 8.08 2.67
N GLU A 217 50.67 6.78 2.34
CA GLU A 217 51.97 6.10 2.41
C GLU A 217 52.76 6.15 1.09
N ARG A 218 52.27 6.83 0.06
CA ARG A 218 52.91 7.10 -1.22
C ARG A 218 53.34 8.56 -1.36
#